data_1544b1a1bc1f330334c1050b8551bceb
#
_entry.id   1544b1a1bc1f330334c1050b8551bceb
#
_cell.length_a   1.000
_cell.length_b   1.000
_cell.length_c   1.000
_cell.angle_alpha   90.00
_cell.angle_beta   90.00
_cell.angle_gamma   90.00
#
_symmetry.space_group_name_H-M   'P 1'
#
loop_
_entity.id
_entity.type
_entity.pdbx_description
1 polymer ?
#
loop_
_entity_poly.entity_id
_entity_poly.type
_entity_poly.pdbx_seq_one_letter_code
_entity_poly.pdbx_strand_id
1 'polypeptide(L)'
;MELKIKKLHPKAILPTYGSAGAAGADLYALPEGDPVVIAPGETVMIHTGLSMAIPEGYVGLNFARSGLASKRGLAPANKVGVIDSDYRGELMVALHNHGSIPQTVEPGDRVAQFLIMPVITAQFTEVESLDETERGAGGFGSTGTK
;
A
#
# COMPACT_ATOMS: atom_id res chain seq x y z
N MET A 1 -3.46 11.64 16.13
CA MET A 1 -4.52 10.67 15.82
C MET A 1 -4.12 9.34 16.42
N GLU A 2 -5.03 8.64 17.10
CA GLU A 2 -4.84 7.27 17.57
C GLU A 2 -5.40 6.29 16.53
N LEU A 3 -4.63 5.26 16.15
CA LEU A 3 -5.05 4.17 15.28
C LEU A 3 -5.06 2.86 16.09
N LYS A 4 -6.23 2.27 16.28
CA LYS A 4 -6.37 1.01 17.00
C LYS A 4 -5.95 -0.15 16.12
N ILE A 5 -5.02 -0.98 16.62
CA ILE A 5 -4.48 -2.14 15.91
C ILE A 5 -4.66 -3.37 16.78
N LYS A 6 -5.17 -4.44 16.16
CA LYS A 6 -5.27 -5.77 16.77
C LYS A 6 -4.20 -6.66 16.16
N LYS A 7 -3.39 -7.31 17.00
CA LYS A 7 -2.54 -8.42 16.56
C LYS A 7 -3.42 -9.66 16.38
N LEU A 8 -3.40 -10.23 15.19
CA LEU A 8 -4.03 -11.51 14.85
C LEU A 8 -3.07 -12.67 15.17
N HIS A 9 -1.76 -12.35 15.26
CA HIS A 9 -0.70 -13.27 15.62
C HIS A 9 0.17 -12.65 16.73
N PRO A 10 0.59 -13.37 17.78
CA PRO A 10 1.35 -12.81 18.92
C PRO A 10 2.69 -12.21 18.50
N LYS A 11 3.33 -12.77 17.47
CA LYS A 11 4.62 -12.28 16.93
C LYS A 11 4.47 -11.09 15.97
N ALA A 12 3.25 -10.69 15.55
CA ALA A 12 3.08 -9.58 14.63
C ALA A 12 3.74 -8.30 15.16
N ILE A 13 4.40 -7.56 14.27
CA ILE A 13 5.12 -6.33 14.60
C ILE A 13 4.22 -5.15 14.25
N LEU A 14 4.00 -4.24 15.20
CA LEU A 14 3.27 -3.00 14.94
C LEU A 14 4.05 -2.13 13.94
N PRO A 15 3.36 -1.35 13.07
CA PRO A 15 4.04 -0.45 12.16
C PRO A 15 4.93 0.55 12.92
N THR A 16 6.10 0.86 12.36
CA THR A 16 7.04 1.80 12.98
C THR A 16 7.48 2.87 12.00
N TYR A 17 7.65 4.09 12.48
CA TYR A 17 8.26 5.17 11.69
C TYR A 17 9.77 5.07 11.74
N GLY A 18 10.42 5.12 10.58
CA GLY A 18 11.88 5.02 10.46
C GLY A 18 12.63 6.24 11.00
N SER A 19 11.95 7.39 11.12
CA SER A 19 12.46 8.64 11.70
C SER A 19 11.31 9.50 12.20
N ALA A 20 11.61 10.53 13.00
CA ALA A 20 10.61 11.47 13.52
C ALA A 20 9.86 12.24 12.40
N GLY A 21 10.48 12.43 11.24
CA GLY A 21 9.87 13.09 10.07
C GLY A 21 9.33 12.11 9.00
N ALA A 22 9.32 10.81 9.26
CA ALA A 22 8.81 9.85 8.30
C ALA A 22 7.28 10.00 8.13
N ALA A 23 6.82 10.09 6.89
CA ALA A 23 5.38 10.18 6.59
C ALA A 23 4.71 8.80 6.62
N GLY A 24 5.41 7.75 6.22
CA GLY A 24 4.92 6.38 6.20
C GLY A 24 5.51 5.53 7.32
N ALA A 25 4.68 4.70 7.94
CA ALA A 25 5.13 3.67 8.88
C ALA A 25 5.46 2.39 8.12
N ASP A 26 6.59 1.76 8.43
CA ASP A 26 6.97 0.47 7.84
C ASP A 26 6.00 -0.64 8.30
N LEU A 27 5.54 -1.45 7.33
CA LEU A 27 4.83 -2.71 7.56
C LEU A 27 5.81 -3.88 7.43
N TYR A 28 5.65 -4.85 8.32
CA TYR A 28 6.54 -6.00 8.42
C TYR A 28 5.83 -7.27 7.96
N ALA A 29 6.54 -8.12 7.21
CA ALA A 29 6.15 -9.51 7.05
C ALA A 29 6.04 -10.16 8.43
N LEU A 30 5.04 -11.02 8.63
CA LEU A 30 4.88 -11.75 9.88
C LEU A 30 6.22 -12.48 10.22
N PRO A 31 6.82 -12.24 11.41
CA PRO A 31 8.11 -12.83 11.77
C PRO A 31 7.97 -14.28 12.24
N GLU A 32 7.32 -15.09 11.41
CA GLU A 32 7.12 -16.52 11.62
C GLU A 32 6.91 -17.24 10.29
N GLY A 33 7.28 -18.51 10.23
CA GLY A 33 7.21 -19.34 9.04
C GLY A 33 8.50 -19.33 8.23
N ASP A 34 8.43 -19.92 7.04
CA ASP A 34 9.54 -19.99 6.12
C ASP A 34 9.69 -18.73 5.27
N PRO A 35 10.88 -18.43 4.76
CA PRO A 35 11.07 -17.37 3.78
C PRO A 35 10.18 -17.58 2.54
N VAL A 36 9.61 -16.48 2.03
CA VAL A 36 8.76 -16.49 0.85
C VAL A 36 9.58 -16.13 -0.38
N VAL A 37 9.72 -17.04 -1.32
CA VAL A 37 10.38 -16.78 -2.62
C VAL A 37 9.34 -16.31 -3.62
N ILE A 38 9.59 -15.17 -4.26
CA ILE A 38 8.72 -14.57 -5.29
C ILE A 38 9.46 -14.62 -6.62
N ALA A 39 9.02 -15.46 -7.54
CA ALA A 39 9.61 -15.57 -8.86
C ALA A 39 9.35 -14.30 -9.72
N PRO A 40 10.14 -14.04 -10.77
CA PRO A 40 9.86 -12.96 -11.72
C PRO A 40 8.43 -13.02 -12.25
N GLY A 41 7.71 -11.89 -12.18
CA GLY A 41 6.31 -11.79 -12.62
C GLY A 41 5.28 -12.38 -11.65
N GLU A 42 5.71 -12.99 -10.56
CA GLU A 42 4.81 -13.55 -9.53
C GLU A 42 4.32 -12.49 -8.55
N THR A 43 3.13 -12.72 -8.01
CA THR A 43 2.56 -11.96 -6.89
C THR A 43 2.25 -12.90 -5.74
N VAL A 44 2.73 -12.57 -4.54
CA VAL A 44 2.44 -13.34 -3.33
C VAL A 44 1.85 -12.42 -2.25
N MET A 45 0.86 -12.94 -1.53
CA MET A 45 0.25 -12.23 -0.39
C MET A 45 1.17 -12.38 0.83
N ILE A 46 1.74 -11.28 1.27
CA ILE A 46 2.58 -11.25 2.47
C ILE A 46 1.69 -10.90 3.68
N HIS A 47 1.63 -11.79 4.62
CA HIS A 47 0.90 -11.62 5.87
C HIS A 47 1.65 -10.68 6.82
N THR A 48 0.93 -9.81 7.53
CA THR A 48 1.49 -8.97 8.60
C THR A 48 1.05 -9.42 9.99
N GLY A 49 -0.02 -10.20 10.07
CA GLY A 49 -0.64 -10.61 11.32
C GLY A 49 -1.36 -9.45 12.04
N LEU A 50 -1.71 -8.39 11.34
CA LEU A 50 -2.35 -7.18 11.89
C LEU A 50 -3.72 -6.93 11.28
N SER A 51 -4.65 -6.45 12.11
CA SER A 51 -5.91 -5.85 11.70
C SER A 51 -6.02 -4.45 12.30
N MET A 52 -6.59 -3.49 11.55
CA MET A 52 -6.66 -2.09 11.96
C MET A 52 -8.08 -1.55 11.92
N ALA A 53 -8.39 -0.64 12.83
CA ALA A 53 -9.63 0.13 12.82
C ALA A 53 -9.34 1.56 12.37
N ILE A 54 -9.39 1.79 11.06
CA ILE A 54 -9.22 3.12 10.49
C ILE A 54 -10.47 3.94 10.82
N PRO A 55 -10.34 5.18 11.35
CA PRO A 55 -11.48 6.03 11.65
C PRO A 55 -12.27 6.41 10.38
N GLU A 56 -13.58 6.61 10.51
CA GLU A 56 -14.42 7.16 9.44
C GLU A 56 -13.87 8.52 8.95
N GLY A 57 -13.97 8.78 7.64
CA GLY A 57 -13.38 9.95 7.00
C GLY A 57 -11.88 9.84 6.70
N TYR A 58 -11.29 8.66 6.94
CA TYR A 58 -9.90 8.38 6.62
C TYR A 58 -9.76 7.06 5.83
N VAL A 59 -8.67 6.96 5.12
CA VAL A 59 -8.26 5.78 4.36
C VAL A 59 -6.85 5.36 4.77
N GLY A 60 -6.60 4.06 4.83
CA GLY A 60 -5.25 3.52 4.93
C GLY A 60 -4.68 3.27 3.54
N LEU A 61 -3.45 3.68 3.32
CA LEU A 61 -2.77 3.50 2.04
C LEU A 61 -1.46 2.74 2.23
N ASN A 62 -1.31 1.64 1.48
CA ASN A 62 -0.07 0.88 1.41
C ASN A 62 0.71 1.27 0.16
N PHE A 63 1.93 1.73 0.34
CA PHE A 63 2.87 2.09 -0.73
C PHE A 63 4.09 1.18 -0.75
N ALA A 64 4.74 1.13 -1.90
CA ALA A 64 6.05 0.50 -2.02
C ALA A 64 7.09 1.23 -1.15
N ARG A 65 8.04 0.47 -0.61
CA ARG A 65 9.27 1.04 -0.06
C ARG A 65 10.26 1.29 -1.20
N SER A 66 10.83 2.49 -1.26
CA SER A 66 11.71 2.92 -2.34
C SER A 66 12.88 1.95 -2.57
N GLY A 67 13.57 1.55 -1.51
CA GLY A 67 14.69 0.62 -1.60
C GLY A 67 14.30 -0.79 -2.06
N LEU A 68 13.13 -1.27 -1.64
CA LEU A 68 12.62 -2.58 -2.05
C LEU A 68 12.22 -2.56 -3.54
N ALA A 69 11.52 -1.51 -3.97
CA ALA A 69 11.08 -1.36 -5.35
C ALA A 69 12.26 -1.12 -6.32
N SER A 70 13.17 -0.18 -5.98
CA SER A 70 14.23 0.24 -6.91
C SER A 70 15.39 -0.75 -7.01
N LYS A 71 15.74 -1.45 -5.90
CA LYS A 71 16.91 -2.36 -5.86
C LYS A 71 16.53 -3.82 -6.08
N ARG A 72 15.34 -4.21 -5.65
CA ARG A 72 14.89 -5.60 -5.68
C ARG A 72 13.73 -5.86 -6.63
N GLY A 73 13.15 -4.81 -7.22
CA GLY A 73 12.00 -4.92 -8.11
C GLY A 73 10.72 -5.39 -7.41
N LEU A 74 10.65 -5.32 -6.07
CA LEU A 74 9.49 -5.74 -5.29
C LEU A 74 8.61 -4.54 -4.93
N ALA A 75 7.36 -4.57 -5.35
CA ALA A 75 6.38 -3.53 -5.04
C ALA A 75 4.97 -4.11 -4.91
N PRO A 76 4.02 -3.44 -4.23
CA PRO A 76 2.64 -3.88 -4.21
C PRO A 76 2.07 -4.00 -5.64
N ALA A 77 1.43 -5.13 -5.95
CA ALA A 77 0.87 -5.44 -7.27
C ALA A 77 -0.20 -4.42 -7.69
N ASN A 78 -0.99 -3.93 -6.76
CA ASN A 78 -2.02 -2.90 -6.96
C ASN A 78 -1.46 -1.47 -6.98
N LYS A 79 -0.13 -1.30 -6.94
CA LYS A 79 0.61 -0.02 -6.86
C LYS A 79 0.36 0.73 -5.55
N VAL A 80 -0.88 0.97 -5.20
CA VAL A 80 -1.33 1.52 -3.92
C VAL A 80 -2.45 0.64 -3.38
N GLY A 81 -2.24 0.05 -2.22
CA GLY A 81 -3.30 -0.67 -1.50
C GLY A 81 -4.20 0.35 -0.80
N VAL A 82 -5.50 0.28 -1.06
CA VAL A 82 -6.52 1.12 -0.42
C VAL A 82 -7.21 0.27 0.63
N ILE A 83 -7.17 0.71 1.89
CA ILE A 83 -7.77 0.04 3.03
C ILE A 83 -8.91 0.92 3.56
N ASP A 84 -10.13 0.42 3.44
CA ASP A 84 -11.34 1.12 3.83
C ASP A 84 -11.49 1.22 5.36
N SER A 85 -12.22 2.24 5.82
CA SER A 85 -12.43 2.47 7.25
C SER A 85 -13.24 1.37 7.93
N ASP A 86 -14.07 0.63 7.21
CA ASP A 86 -14.88 -0.50 7.69
C ASP A 86 -14.20 -1.88 7.52
N TYR A 87 -13.02 -1.95 6.89
CA TYR A 87 -12.27 -3.21 6.78
C TYR A 87 -11.71 -3.64 8.13
N ARG A 88 -11.93 -4.90 8.49
CA ARG A 88 -11.46 -5.52 9.75
C ARG A 88 -10.68 -6.81 9.52
N GLY A 89 -10.42 -7.16 8.27
CA GLY A 89 -9.58 -8.30 7.93
C GLY A 89 -8.09 -8.04 8.21
N GLU A 90 -7.27 -9.03 7.93
CA GLU A 90 -5.83 -8.90 8.03
C GLU A 90 -5.29 -7.92 6.98
N LEU A 91 -4.40 -7.03 7.41
CA LEU A 91 -3.65 -6.17 6.52
C LEU A 91 -2.54 -6.99 5.86
N MET A 92 -2.75 -7.35 4.61
CA MET A 92 -1.77 -8.08 3.79
C MET A 92 -1.20 -7.20 2.69
N VAL A 93 0.00 -7.53 2.23
CA VAL A 93 0.66 -6.85 1.11
C VAL A 93 0.78 -7.84 -0.07
N ALA A 94 0.05 -7.58 -1.16
CA ALA A 94 0.21 -8.32 -2.41
C ALA A 94 1.53 -7.88 -3.08
N LEU A 95 2.63 -8.54 -2.75
CA LEU A 95 3.96 -8.14 -3.21
C LEU A 95 4.27 -8.81 -4.55
N HIS A 96 4.57 -8.00 -5.57
CA HIS A 96 4.87 -8.43 -6.93
C HIS A 96 6.35 -8.25 -7.25
N ASN A 97 6.95 -9.22 -7.92
CA ASN A 97 8.32 -9.15 -8.43
C ASN A 97 8.33 -8.65 -9.88
N HIS A 98 8.67 -7.37 -10.07
CA HIS A 98 8.84 -6.72 -11.37
C HIS A 98 10.23 -6.95 -11.98
N GLY A 99 11.14 -7.59 -11.23
CA GLY A 99 12.50 -7.87 -11.66
C GLY A 99 12.61 -9.12 -12.52
N SER A 100 13.84 -9.48 -12.88
CA SER A 100 14.17 -10.65 -13.72
C SER A 100 14.75 -11.84 -12.94
N ILE A 101 14.94 -11.69 -11.62
CA ILE A 101 15.48 -12.75 -10.75
C ILE A 101 14.51 -13.01 -9.58
N PRO A 102 14.46 -14.24 -9.04
CA PRO A 102 13.69 -14.52 -7.83
C PRO A 102 14.15 -13.64 -6.66
N GLN A 103 13.20 -13.25 -5.83
CA GLN A 103 13.42 -12.46 -4.62
C GLN A 103 12.88 -13.21 -3.41
N THR A 104 13.59 -13.12 -2.30
CA THR A 104 13.18 -13.75 -1.05
C THR A 104 12.74 -12.69 -0.05
N VAL A 105 11.58 -12.87 0.55
CA VAL A 105 11.10 -12.08 1.70
C VAL A 105 11.28 -12.92 2.95
N GLU A 106 12.13 -12.44 3.85
CA GLU A 106 12.36 -13.10 5.13
C GLU A 106 11.27 -12.72 6.15
N PRO A 107 10.96 -13.62 7.12
CA PRO A 107 10.10 -13.25 8.25
C PRO A 107 10.64 -12.01 8.97
N GLY A 108 9.76 -11.01 9.17
CA GLY A 108 10.12 -9.73 9.78
C GLY A 108 10.70 -8.68 8.83
N ASP A 109 10.84 -8.98 7.54
CA ASP A 109 11.22 -7.98 6.54
C ASP A 109 10.19 -6.85 6.45
N ARG A 110 10.69 -5.62 6.22
CA ARG A 110 9.83 -4.46 5.92
C ARG A 110 9.38 -4.50 4.46
N VAL A 111 8.11 -4.76 4.21
CA VAL A 111 7.57 -5.08 2.88
C VAL A 111 6.78 -3.95 2.21
N ALA A 112 6.29 -3.00 2.99
CA ALA A 112 5.56 -1.83 2.50
C ALA A 112 5.70 -0.68 3.50
N GLN A 113 5.18 0.49 3.14
CA GLN A 113 4.96 1.61 4.05
C GLN A 113 3.49 2.01 4.03
N PHE A 114 2.97 2.34 5.21
CA PHE A 114 1.57 2.60 5.46
C PHE A 114 1.36 4.06 5.88
N LEU A 115 0.38 4.71 5.28
CA LEU A 115 -0.04 6.06 5.60
C LEU A 115 -1.54 6.09 5.91
N ILE A 116 -1.96 7.02 6.77
CA ILE A 116 -3.36 7.39 6.96
C ILE A 116 -3.58 8.76 6.33
N MET A 117 -4.61 8.88 5.50
CA MET A 117 -4.99 10.14 4.86
C MET A 117 -6.49 10.41 5.04
N PRO A 118 -6.91 11.69 5.14
CA PRO A 118 -8.32 12.04 5.08
C PRO A 118 -8.85 11.73 3.67
N VAL A 119 -10.12 11.31 3.60
CA VAL A 119 -10.80 11.02 2.34
C VAL A 119 -12.14 11.72 2.29
N ILE A 120 -12.48 12.22 1.12
CA ILE A 120 -13.80 12.79 0.84
C ILE A 120 -14.59 11.76 0.03
N THR A 121 -15.73 11.33 0.55
CA THR A 121 -16.65 10.47 -0.19
C THR A 121 -17.56 11.36 -1.04
N ALA A 122 -17.37 11.31 -2.36
CA ALA A 122 -18.19 12.06 -3.30
C ALA A 122 -19.54 11.38 -3.55
N GLN A 123 -20.59 12.17 -3.66
CA GLN A 123 -21.85 11.72 -4.23
C GLN A 123 -21.77 11.91 -5.75
N PHE A 124 -21.92 10.82 -6.50
CA PHE A 124 -21.91 10.88 -7.97
C PHE A 124 -23.30 11.20 -8.49
N THR A 125 -23.40 12.22 -9.35
CA THR A 125 -24.62 12.62 -10.02
C THR A 125 -24.37 12.59 -11.52
N GLU A 126 -25.18 11.83 -12.25
CA GLU A 126 -25.16 11.81 -13.71
C GLU A 126 -25.73 13.13 -14.26
N VAL A 127 -25.03 13.72 -15.21
CA VAL A 127 -25.44 14.95 -15.92
C VAL A 127 -25.30 14.76 -17.43
N GLU A 128 -26.06 15.47 -18.23
CA GLU A 128 -25.97 15.38 -19.69
C GLU A 128 -24.73 16.06 -20.26
N SER A 129 -24.20 17.08 -19.58
CA SER A 129 -23.00 17.80 -20.01
C SER A 129 -22.21 18.32 -18.79
N LEU A 130 -20.92 18.49 -18.96
CA LEU A 130 -20.04 19.19 -18.02
C LEU A 130 -19.75 20.59 -18.54
N ASP A 131 -19.31 21.48 -17.66
CA ASP A 131 -18.84 22.81 -18.00
C ASP A 131 -17.59 22.74 -18.91
N GLU A 132 -17.45 23.77 -19.75
CA GLU A 132 -16.28 23.90 -20.62
C GLU A 132 -15.08 24.46 -19.85
N THR A 133 -13.88 23.94 -20.16
CA THR A 133 -12.63 24.45 -19.62
C THR A 133 -11.63 24.71 -20.75
N GLU A 134 -10.63 25.58 -20.54
CA GLU A 134 -9.58 25.86 -21.52
C GLU A 134 -8.84 24.59 -21.94
N ARG A 135 -8.64 23.63 -21.01
CA ARG A 135 -7.99 22.34 -21.30
C ARG A 135 -8.92 21.39 -22.07
N GLY A 136 -10.23 21.46 -21.87
CA GLY A 136 -11.22 20.54 -22.45
C GLY A 136 -10.84 19.06 -22.24
N ALA A 137 -10.90 18.27 -23.29
CA ALA A 137 -10.56 16.84 -23.29
C ALA A 137 -9.05 16.55 -23.45
N GLY A 138 -8.18 17.56 -23.43
CA GLY A 138 -6.74 17.40 -23.59
C GLY A 138 -6.11 16.60 -22.47
N GLY A 139 -5.45 15.48 -22.80
CA GLY A 139 -4.75 14.58 -21.87
C GLY A 139 -3.74 13.70 -22.59
N PHE A 140 -3.17 12.71 -21.88
CA PHE A 140 -2.26 11.69 -22.45
C PHE A 140 -1.11 12.26 -23.29
N GLY A 141 -0.51 13.38 -22.83
CA GLY A 141 0.61 14.03 -23.53
C GLY A 141 0.19 15.08 -24.57
N SER A 142 -1.07 15.54 -24.56
CA SER A 142 -1.56 16.59 -25.47
C SER A 142 -0.77 17.91 -25.39
N THR A 143 -0.05 18.15 -24.28
CA THR A 143 0.83 19.32 -24.06
C THR A 143 2.26 19.10 -24.54
N GLY A 144 2.57 17.93 -25.15
CA GLY A 144 3.90 17.58 -25.62
C GLY A 144 4.82 17.08 -24.51
N THR A 145 6.05 16.71 -24.92
CA THR A 145 7.10 16.19 -24.02
C THR A 145 8.23 17.19 -23.77
N LYS A 146 8.15 18.38 -24.33
CA LYS A 146 9.11 19.51 -24.17
C LYS A 146 8.35 20.82 -24.12
#